data_406b9ec3eae081cc2535033158e27e83
#
_entry.id   406b9ec3eae081cc2535033158e27e83
#
_cell.length_a   1.000
_cell.length_b   1.000
_cell.length_c   1.000
_cell.angle_alpha   90.00
_cell.angle_beta   90.00
_cell.angle_gamma   90.00
#
_symmetry.space_group_name_H-M   'P 1'
#
loop_
_entity.id
_entity.type
_entity.pdbx_description
1 polymer ?
#
loop_
_entity_poly.entity_id
_entity_poly.type
_entity_poly.pdbx_seq_one_letter_code
_entity_poly.pdbx_strand_id
1 'polypeptide(L)'
;MRRLTQIIDDLIEREGAYVDHADDKGGPTMYGITEKVARLHKFDGPMSHMPKTVAVAIYKDQYWTAPNFDRVAMLSQKVAEELLDTGVNMGIAWAGKFLQRSLNALNSQGTHYSDLVVDGVIGNGTLGALKDYLDRRQHEGERVLLKALNCLQGARYIEIAEARERNESFVFGWFSHRVGL
;
A
#
# COMPACT_ATOMS: atom_id res chain seq x y z
N MET A 1 -1.45 -12.85 7.77
CA MET A 1 -1.60 -11.65 6.91
C MET A 1 -3.04 -11.17 6.91
N ARG A 2 -3.25 -9.86 6.95
CA ARG A 2 -4.58 -9.26 6.90
C ARG A 2 -5.15 -9.36 5.49
N ARG A 3 -6.40 -9.77 5.35
CA ARG A 3 -7.06 -9.79 4.04
C ARG A 3 -7.36 -8.36 3.57
N LEU A 4 -7.36 -8.11 2.26
CA LEU A 4 -7.70 -6.81 1.64
C LEU A 4 -8.93 -6.15 2.29
N THR A 5 -10.02 -6.91 2.46
CA THR A 5 -11.25 -6.42 3.09
C THR A 5 -11.02 -5.91 4.51
N GLN A 6 -10.23 -6.62 5.31
CA GLN A 6 -9.94 -6.23 6.69
C GLN A 6 -9.10 -4.95 6.76
N ILE A 7 -8.10 -4.79 5.88
CA ILE A 7 -7.29 -3.57 5.81
C ILE A 7 -8.16 -2.36 5.43
N ILE A 8 -9.06 -2.53 4.46
CA ILE A 8 -9.98 -1.46 4.03
C ILE A 8 -11.00 -1.15 5.13
N ASP A 9 -11.56 -2.15 5.80
CA ASP A 9 -12.50 -1.94 6.91
C ASP A 9 -11.83 -1.19 8.06
N ASP A 10 -10.63 -1.59 8.49
CA ASP A 10 -9.86 -0.91 9.52
C ASP A 10 -9.51 0.54 9.12
N LEU A 11 -9.26 0.79 7.83
CA LEU A 11 -8.99 2.13 7.31
C LEU A 11 -10.25 3.00 7.41
N ILE A 12 -11.40 2.50 6.95
CA ILE A 12 -12.69 3.19 7.02
C ILE A 12 -13.09 3.51 8.47
N GLU A 13 -12.87 2.57 9.39
CA GLU A 13 -13.17 2.78 10.82
C GLU A 13 -12.27 3.85 11.43
N ARG A 14 -11.01 3.92 11.04
CA ARG A 14 -10.06 4.90 11.54
C ARG A 14 -10.33 6.30 11.04
N GLU A 15 -10.70 6.44 9.77
CA GLU A 15 -11.01 7.75 9.14
C GLU A 15 -12.33 8.36 9.65
N GLY A 16 -13.21 7.53 10.23
CA GLY A 16 -14.38 7.99 10.98
C GLY A 16 -15.61 8.35 10.15
N ALA A 17 -16.54 9.03 10.84
CA ALA A 17 -17.83 9.41 10.30
C ALA A 17 -17.78 10.69 9.43
N TYR A 18 -18.97 11.19 9.09
CA TYR A 18 -19.14 12.43 8.34
C TYR A 18 -18.54 13.64 9.07
N VAL A 19 -17.77 14.42 8.35
CA VAL A 19 -17.19 15.70 8.78
C VAL A 19 -17.50 16.76 7.73
N ASP A 20 -18.07 17.89 8.18
CA ASP A 20 -18.29 19.07 7.36
C ASP A 20 -17.94 20.30 8.23
N HIS A 21 -16.76 20.84 8.02
CA HIS A 21 -16.29 22.00 8.77
C HIS A 21 -16.17 23.19 7.83
N ALA A 22 -16.78 24.32 8.22
CA ALA A 22 -16.84 25.53 7.38
C ALA A 22 -15.46 26.07 6.98
N ASP A 23 -14.41 25.79 7.77
CA ASP A 23 -13.04 26.21 7.50
C ASP A 23 -12.22 25.15 6.71
N ASP A 24 -12.83 24.00 6.39
CA ASP A 24 -12.14 22.96 5.62
C ASP A 24 -12.33 23.20 4.12
N LYS A 25 -11.23 23.61 3.46
CA LYS A 25 -11.22 23.85 2.01
C LYS A 25 -11.47 22.59 1.17
N GLY A 26 -11.48 21.41 1.80
CA GLY A 26 -11.74 20.12 1.16
C GLY A 26 -13.23 19.81 0.97
N GLY A 27 -14.12 20.57 1.64
CA GLY A 27 -15.56 20.33 1.66
C GLY A 27 -15.98 19.10 2.49
N PRO A 28 -17.23 18.68 2.42
CA PRO A 28 -17.74 17.58 3.22
C PRO A 28 -17.00 16.27 2.90
N THR A 29 -16.67 15.53 3.95
CA THR A 29 -16.01 14.21 3.88
C THR A 29 -16.85 13.16 4.59
N MET A 30 -16.81 11.94 4.07
CA MET A 30 -17.39 10.76 4.71
C MET A 30 -16.39 9.61 4.62
N TYR A 31 -16.08 8.96 5.74
CA TYR A 31 -15.07 7.89 5.80
C TYR A 31 -13.69 8.33 5.27
N GLY A 32 -13.28 9.59 5.49
CA GLY A 32 -12.05 10.15 4.95
C GLY A 32 -12.06 10.46 3.44
N ILE A 33 -13.18 10.22 2.76
CA ILE A 33 -13.34 10.46 1.33
C ILE A 33 -13.96 11.84 1.13
N THR A 34 -13.25 12.73 0.43
CA THR A 34 -13.78 14.05 0.09
C THR A 34 -14.88 13.96 -0.97
N GLU A 35 -15.75 14.96 -1.00
CA GLU A 35 -16.82 15.05 -2.02
C GLU A 35 -16.24 14.97 -3.43
N LYS A 36 -15.13 15.66 -3.70
CA LYS A 36 -14.45 15.62 -4.99
C LYS A 36 -14.09 14.19 -5.41
N VAL A 37 -13.54 13.38 -4.51
CA VAL A 37 -13.19 11.98 -4.78
C VAL A 37 -14.45 11.14 -4.99
N ALA A 38 -15.48 11.33 -4.18
CA ALA A 38 -16.76 10.63 -4.31
C ALA A 38 -17.39 10.88 -5.70
N ARG A 39 -17.39 12.14 -6.17
CA ARG A 39 -17.93 12.50 -7.50
C ARG A 39 -17.11 11.87 -8.64
N LEU A 40 -15.79 11.79 -8.54
CA LEU A 40 -14.95 11.08 -9.52
C LEU A 40 -15.33 9.59 -9.62
N HIS A 41 -15.76 8.99 -8.51
CA HIS A 41 -16.25 7.61 -8.46
C HIS A 41 -17.76 7.48 -8.68
N LYS A 42 -18.40 8.53 -9.27
CA LYS A 42 -19.82 8.55 -9.68
C LYS A 42 -20.84 8.41 -8.51
N PHE A 43 -20.44 8.80 -7.33
CA PHE A 43 -21.38 8.96 -6.24
C PHE A 43 -21.90 10.39 -6.22
N ASP A 44 -23.18 10.60 -6.58
CA ASP A 44 -23.82 11.92 -6.71
C ASP A 44 -24.76 12.27 -5.56
N GLY A 45 -24.92 11.37 -4.57
CA GLY A 45 -25.75 11.58 -3.39
C GLY A 45 -25.14 12.56 -2.37
N PRO A 46 -25.91 12.96 -1.34
CA PRO A 46 -25.38 13.73 -0.21
C PRO A 46 -24.26 12.95 0.50
N MET A 47 -23.16 13.62 0.80
CA MET A 47 -22.00 12.97 1.44
C MET A 47 -22.34 12.34 2.78
N SER A 48 -23.22 12.97 3.59
CA SER A 48 -23.72 12.42 4.86
C SER A 48 -24.47 11.09 4.74
N HIS A 49 -24.91 10.73 3.54
CA HIS A 49 -25.62 9.48 3.25
C HIS A 49 -24.81 8.51 2.38
N MET A 50 -23.49 8.74 2.22
CA MET A 50 -22.65 7.83 1.43
C MET A 50 -22.62 6.44 2.06
N PRO A 51 -23.03 5.39 1.34
CA PRO A 51 -22.97 4.02 1.85
C PRO A 51 -21.53 3.56 2.08
N LYS A 52 -21.27 2.79 3.14
CA LYS A 52 -19.95 2.18 3.39
C LYS A 52 -19.44 1.38 2.16
N THR A 53 -20.34 0.75 1.40
CA THR A 53 -19.98 -0.01 0.18
C THR A 53 -19.34 0.86 -0.90
N VAL A 54 -19.73 2.14 -1.01
CA VAL A 54 -19.12 3.11 -1.91
C VAL A 54 -17.71 3.45 -1.43
N ALA A 55 -17.54 3.70 -0.14
CA ALA A 55 -16.21 3.93 0.45
C ALA A 55 -15.28 2.74 0.22
N VAL A 56 -15.75 1.51 0.45
CA VAL A 56 -14.99 0.28 0.18
C VAL A 56 -14.56 0.20 -1.28
N ALA A 57 -15.47 0.51 -2.23
CA ALA A 57 -15.14 0.48 -3.65
C ALA A 57 -14.06 1.51 -4.03
N ILE A 58 -14.16 2.73 -3.48
CA ILE A 58 -13.20 3.82 -3.69
C ILE A 58 -11.81 3.43 -3.14
N TYR A 59 -11.75 2.95 -1.89
CA TYR A 59 -10.49 2.52 -1.28
C TYR A 59 -9.87 1.33 -2.01
N LYS A 60 -10.70 0.37 -2.45
CA LYS A 60 -10.23 -0.74 -3.28
C LYS A 60 -9.64 -0.27 -4.60
N ASP A 61 -10.27 0.69 -5.25
CA ASP A 61 -9.70 1.26 -6.46
C ASP A 61 -8.37 1.96 -6.19
N GLN A 62 -8.32 2.86 -5.21
CA GLN A 62 -7.14 3.68 -4.92
C GLN A 62 -5.93 2.89 -4.41
N TYR A 63 -6.15 1.90 -3.55
CA TYR A 63 -5.08 1.19 -2.85
C TYR A 63 -4.81 -0.23 -3.38
N TRP A 64 -5.64 -0.74 -4.27
CA TRP A 64 -5.49 -2.10 -4.79
C TRP A 64 -5.39 -2.15 -6.30
N THR A 65 -6.41 -1.61 -7.00
CA THR A 65 -6.48 -1.71 -8.46
C THR A 65 -5.59 -0.69 -9.17
N ALA A 66 -5.69 0.60 -8.81
CA ALA A 66 -4.90 1.65 -9.44
C ALA A 66 -3.38 1.46 -9.31
N PRO A 67 -2.82 1.01 -8.16
CA PRO A 67 -1.40 0.70 -8.05
C PRO A 67 -0.99 -0.67 -8.62
N ASN A 68 -1.89 -1.41 -9.28
CA ASN A 68 -1.68 -2.76 -9.82
C ASN A 68 -1.35 -3.84 -8.76
N PHE A 69 -1.75 -3.66 -7.51
CA PHE A 69 -1.55 -4.68 -6.47
C PHE A 69 -2.40 -5.92 -6.73
N ASP A 70 -3.54 -5.79 -7.39
CA ASP A 70 -4.36 -6.89 -7.91
C ASP A 70 -3.57 -7.76 -8.90
N ARG A 71 -2.76 -7.15 -9.78
CA ARG A 71 -1.90 -7.86 -10.72
C ARG A 71 -0.71 -8.54 -10.01
N VAL A 72 -0.16 -7.90 -8.97
CA VAL A 72 0.83 -8.53 -8.09
C VAL A 72 0.23 -9.76 -7.38
N ALA A 73 -1.03 -9.67 -6.94
CA ALA A 73 -1.72 -10.77 -6.27
C ALA A 73 -1.90 -12.02 -7.15
N MET A 74 -1.98 -11.85 -8.48
CA MET A 74 -1.98 -12.98 -9.42
C MET A 74 -0.64 -13.74 -9.44
N LEU A 75 0.46 -13.10 -9.03
CA LEU A 75 1.80 -13.70 -8.94
C LEU A 75 2.10 -14.18 -7.51
N SER A 76 1.76 -13.36 -6.51
CA SER A 76 1.89 -13.67 -5.09
C SER A 76 0.90 -12.84 -4.28
N GLN A 77 -0.09 -13.51 -3.69
CA GLN A 77 -1.06 -12.87 -2.79
C GLN A 77 -0.39 -12.24 -1.56
N LYS A 78 0.64 -12.90 -1.00
CA LYS A 78 1.34 -12.40 0.18
C LYS A 78 2.15 -11.14 -0.11
N VAL A 79 2.82 -11.08 -1.27
CA VAL A 79 3.54 -9.86 -1.69
C VAL A 79 2.55 -8.71 -1.91
N ALA A 80 1.41 -8.96 -2.54
CA ALA A 80 0.40 -7.93 -2.75
C ALA A 80 -0.19 -7.40 -1.42
N GLU A 81 -0.44 -8.27 -0.45
CA GLU A 81 -0.92 -7.86 0.88
C GLU A 81 0.11 -7.03 1.64
N GLU A 82 1.39 -7.37 1.54
CA GLU A 82 2.50 -6.60 2.11
C GLU A 82 2.61 -5.21 1.47
N LEU A 83 2.49 -5.13 0.13
CA LEU A 83 2.47 -3.86 -0.59
C LEU A 83 1.25 -3.00 -0.23
N LEU A 84 0.09 -3.62 -0.03
CA LEU A 84 -1.11 -2.92 0.44
C LEU A 84 -0.90 -2.33 1.83
N ASP A 85 -0.38 -3.12 2.79
CA ASP A 85 -0.11 -2.62 4.15
C ASP A 85 0.87 -1.45 4.11
N THR A 86 1.98 -1.58 3.39
CA THR A 86 2.93 -0.49 3.17
C THR A 86 2.27 0.72 2.50
N GLY A 87 1.46 0.48 1.45
CA GLY A 87 0.80 1.52 0.67
C GLY A 87 -0.18 2.36 1.48
N VAL A 88 -0.98 1.72 2.33
CA VAL A 88 -1.93 2.40 3.24
C VAL A 88 -1.21 3.24 4.29
N ASN A 89 -0.05 2.80 4.78
CA ASN A 89 0.65 3.46 5.89
C ASN A 89 1.66 4.52 5.46
N MET A 90 2.34 4.30 4.33
CA MET A 90 3.45 5.14 3.86
C MET A 90 3.18 5.78 2.49
N GLY A 91 2.09 5.38 1.84
CA GLY A 91 1.74 5.75 0.47
C GLY A 91 2.18 4.71 -0.56
N ILE A 92 1.35 4.53 -1.59
CA ILE A 92 1.50 3.50 -2.64
C ILE A 92 2.83 3.61 -3.40
N ALA A 93 3.36 4.83 -3.57
CA ALA A 93 4.66 5.03 -4.22
C ALA A 93 5.81 4.41 -3.42
N TRP A 94 5.76 4.42 -2.08
CA TRP A 94 6.77 3.76 -1.25
C TRP A 94 6.69 2.25 -1.36
N ALA A 95 5.49 1.67 -1.38
CA ALA A 95 5.31 0.24 -1.60
C ALA A 95 5.91 -0.20 -2.94
N GLY A 96 5.64 0.55 -4.02
CA GLY A 96 6.24 0.30 -5.34
C GLY A 96 7.76 0.40 -5.34
N LYS A 97 8.32 1.45 -4.71
CA LYS A 97 9.78 1.62 -4.58
C LYS A 97 10.44 0.49 -3.79
N PHE A 98 9.80 0.02 -2.72
CA PHE A 98 10.33 -1.09 -1.93
C PHE A 98 10.35 -2.38 -2.75
N LEU A 99 9.30 -2.66 -3.51
CA LEU A 99 9.28 -3.81 -4.42
C LEU A 99 10.40 -3.72 -5.47
N GLN A 100 10.52 -2.60 -6.16
CA GLN A 100 11.54 -2.39 -7.21
C GLN A 100 12.95 -2.50 -6.65
N ARG A 101 13.25 -1.86 -5.50
CA ARG A 101 14.55 -1.95 -4.82
C ARG A 101 14.88 -3.38 -4.42
N SER A 102 13.91 -4.10 -3.85
CA SER A 102 14.10 -5.50 -3.43
C SER A 102 14.38 -6.39 -4.63
N LEU A 103 13.63 -6.23 -5.71
CA LEU A 103 13.84 -7.00 -6.93
C LEU A 103 15.23 -6.72 -7.54
N ASN A 104 15.66 -5.45 -7.61
CA ASN A 104 16.99 -5.10 -8.10
C ASN A 104 18.11 -5.72 -7.24
N ALA A 105 17.98 -5.67 -5.92
CA ALA A 105 18.96 -6.24 -5.01
C ALA A 105 19.04 -7.79 -5.09
N LEU A 106 17.95 -8.45 -5.46
CA LEU A 106 17.84 -9.91 -5.51
C LEU A 106 18.05 -10.51 -6.91
N ASN A 107 18.41 -9.70 -7.92
CA ASN A 107 18.47 -10.10 -9.31
C ASN A 107 19.83 -10.69 -9.75
N SER A 108 20.73 -11.00 -8.80
CA SER A 108 22.03 -11.63 -9.08
C SER A 108 22.89 -10.85 -10.10
N GLN A 109 23.16 -9.59 -9.83
CA GLN A 109 24.00 -8.72 -10.68
C GLN A 109 23.41 -8.51 -12.10
N GLY A 110 22.09 -8.43 -12.21
CA GLY A 110 21.41 -8.22 -13.48
C GLY A 110 21.31 -9.47 -14.37
N THR A 111 21.62 -10.65 -13.85
CA THR A 111 21.61 -11.88 -14.66
C THR A 111 20.22 -12.48 -14.86
N HIS A 112 19.26 -12.14 -14.01
CA HIS A 112 17.91 -12.68 -14.09
C HIS A 112 16.98 -11.82 -14.93
N TYR A 113 17.07 -10.51 -14.79
CA TYR A 113 16.34 -9.47 -15.52
C TYR A 113 17.13 -8.16 -15.43
N SER A 114 16.80 -7.17 -16.26
CA SER A 114 17.39 -5.83 -16.16
C SER A 114 16.92 -5.12 -14.92
N ASP A 115 17.79 -4.30 -14.30
CA ASP A 115 17.42 -3.48 -13.17
C ASP A 115 16.24 -2.56 -13.50
N LEU A 116 15.31 -2.46 -12.57
CA LEU A 116 14.14 -1.61 -12.65
C LEU A 116 14.50 -0.16 -12.28
N VAL A 117 13.88 0.79 -12.95
CA VAL A 117 13.85 2.18 -12.47
C VAL A 117 13.02 2.23 -11.18
N VAL A 118 13.58 2.82 -10.12
CA VAL A 118 12.91 2.91 -8.81
C VAL A 118 12.04 4.16 -8.76
N ASP A 119 10.94 4.15 -9.51
CA ASP A 119 9.97 5.25 -9.61
C ASP A 119 8.74 5.08 -8.70
N GLY A 120 8.50 3.86 -8.20
CA GLY A 120 7.35 3.51 -7.37
C GLY A 120 6.10 3.12 -8.18
N VAL A 121 6.20 3.05 -9.51
CA VAL A 121 5.09 2.64 -10.39
C VAL A 121 5.21 1.16 -10.73
N ILE A 122 4.22 0.37 -10.33
CA ILE A 122 4.18 -1.06 -10.66
C ILE A 122 3.58 -1.24 -12.05
N GLY A 123 4.42 -1.10 -13.08
CA GLY A 123 4.07 -1.36 -14.47
C GLY A 123 4.44 -2.77 -14.95
N ASN A 124 4.34 -2.99 -16.25
CA ASN A 124 4.66 -4.30 -16.86
C ASN A 124 6.12 -4.73 -16.59
N GLY A 125 7.08 -3.80 -16.54
CA GLY A 125 8.47 -4.11 -16.22
C GLY A 125 8.63 -4.68 -14.80
N THR A 126 8.02 -4.02 -13.81
CA THR A 126 8.06 -4.48 -12.41
C THR A 126 7.35 -5.84 -12.25
N LEU A 127 6.20 -6.02 -12.90
CA LEU A 127 5.47 -7.29 -12.87
C LEU A 127 6.24 -8.41 -13.57
N GLY A 128 6.90 -8.12 -14.69
CA GLY A 128 7.78 -9.08 -15.39
C GLY A 128 8.94 -9.53 -14.51
N ALA A 129 9.66 -8.58 -13.89
CA ALA A 129 10.76 -8.88 -12.99
C ALA A 129 10.30 -9.70 -11.76
N LEU A 130 9.14 -9.36 -11.18
CA LEU A 130 8.57 -10.14 -10.07
C LEU A 130 8.25 -11.57 -10.51
N LYS A 131 7.64 -11.74 -11.68
CA LYS A 131 7.34 -13.08 -12.23
C LYS A 131 8.62 -13.87 -12.43
N ASP A 132 9.63 -13.31 -13.10
CA ASP A 132 10.89 -13.98 -13.37
C ASP A 132 11.63 -14.36 -12.08
N TYR A 133 11.59 -13.48 -11.08
CA TYR A 133 12.15 -13.75 -9.76
C TYR A 133 11.45 -14.92 -9.07
N LEU A 134 10.11 -14.92 -9.04
CA LEU A 134 9.31 -15.98 -8.39
C LEU A 134 9.42 -17.31 -9.15
N ASP A 135 9.45 -17.30 -10.47
CA ASP A 135 9.60 -18.51 -11.28
C ASP A 135 10.96 -19.19 -11.02
N ARG A 136 12.02 -18.42 -10.78
CA ARG A 136 13.38 -18.94 -10.50
C ARG A 136 13.56 -19.40 -9.06
N ARG A 137 13.03 -18.65 -8.10
CA ARG A 137 13.28 -18.83 -6.66
C ARG A 137 12.15 -19.55 -5.94
N GLN A 138 10.99 -19.71 -6.59
CA GLN A 138 9.82 -20.43 -6.07
C GLN A 138 9.40 -19.92 -4.68
N HIS A 139 8.90 -20.79 -3.82
CA HIS A 139 8.44 -20.47 -2.48
C HIS A 139 9.51 -19.81 -1.58
N GLU A 140 10.77 -20.21 -1.72
CA GLU A 140 11.88 -19.60 -0.99
C GLU A 140 12.11 -18.16 -1.43
N GLY A 141 11.98 -17.87 -2.73
CA GLY A 141 12.04 -16.50 -3.26
C GLY A 141 10.95 -15.61 -2.70
N GLU A 142 9.71 -16.07 -2.64
CA GLU A 142 8.60 -15.33 -2.03
C GLU A 142 8.94 -14.96 -0.58
N ARG A 143 9.42 -15.93 0.21
CA ARG A 143 9.79 -15.71 1.61
C ARG A 143 10.92 -14.68 1.77
N VAL A 144 11.95 -14.76 0.93
CA VAL A 144 13.08 -13.81 0.95
C VAL A 144 12.65 -12.42 0.52
N LEU A 145 11.80 -12.30 -0.51
CA LEU A 145 11.26 -11.01 -0.96
C LEU A 145 10.43 -10.34 0.13
N LEU A 146 9.56 -11.08 0.81
CA LEU A 146 8.76 -10.57 1.93
C LEU A 146 9.65 -10.04 3.06
N LYS A 147 10.75 -10.75 3.40
CA LYS A 147 11.72 -10.24 4.38
C LYS A 147 12.36 -8.93 3.93
N ALA A 148 12.76 -8.84 2.67
CA ALA A 148 13.35 -7.61 2.13
C ALA A 148 12.37 -6.42 2.19
N LEU A 149 11.10 -6.64 1.86
CA LEU A 149 10.04 -5.63 1.96
C LEU A 149 9.85 -5.18 3.42
N ASN A 150 9.72 -6.11 4.35
CA ASN A 150 9.58 -5.81 5.79
C ASN A 150 10.80 -5.07 6.36
N CYS A 151 12.02 -5.42 5.93
CA CYS A 151 13.23 -4.68 6.33
C CYS A 151 13.19 -3.22 5.84
N LEU A 152 12.76 -2.98 4.60
CA LEU A 152 12.63 -1.62 4.05
C LEU A 152 11.51 -0.84 4.74
N GLN A 153 10.40 -1.49 5.06
CA GLN A 153 9.30 -0.89 5.81
C GLN A 153 9.76 -0.50 7.22
N GLY A 154 10.43 -1.41 7.94
CA GLY A 154 10.96 -1.16 9.28
C GLY A 154 12.00 -0.03 9.28
N ALA A 155 12.96 -0.04 8.36
CA ALA A 155 13.94 1.04 8.21
C ALA A 155 13.23 2.39 7.99
N ARG A 156 12.19 2.42 7.14
CA ARG A 156 11.44 3.65 6.88
C ARG A 156 10.67 4.15 8.11
N TYR A 157 10.15 3.26 8.96
CA TYR A 157 9.52 3.68 10.22
C TYR A 157 10.51 4.40 11.14
N ILE A 158 11.76 3.92 11.23
CA ILE A 158 12.82 4.58 12.00
C ILE A 158 13.12 5.96 11.40
N GLU A 159 13.33 6.07 10.08
CA GLU A 159 13.56 7.36 9.41
C GLU A 159 12.43 8.38 9.67
N ILE A 160 11.17 7.92 9.68
CA ILE A 160 10.01 8.77 9.95
C ILE A 160 10.01 9.27 11.40
N ALA A 161 10.43 8.43 12.35
CA ALA A 161 10.55 8.81 13.75
C ALA A 161 11.70 9.79 13.98
N GLU A 162 12.88 9.48 13.44
CA GLU A 162 14.06 10.36 13.52
C GLU A 162 13.81 11.76 12.92
N ALA A 163 13.00 11.83 11.84
CA ALA A 163 12.64 13.08 11.21
C ALA A 163 11.64 13.92 12.03
N ARG A 164 10.90 13.31 12.95
CA ARG A 164 9.89 13.98 13.79
C ARG A 164 9.72 13.24 15.11
N GLU A 165 10.26 13.74 16.19
CA GLU A 165 10.21 13.21 17.57
C GLU A 165 8.79 12.74 17.99
N ARG A 166 7.76 13.51 17.66
CA ARG A 166 6.36 13.13 17.96
C ARG A 166 5.93 11.78 17.36
N ASN A 167 6.61 11.29 16.33
CA ASN A 167 6.29 10.00 15.70
C ASN A 167 6.86 8.81 16.50
N GLU A 168 7.79 9.04 17.42
CA GLU A 168 8.36 7.99 18.27
C GLU A 168 7.29 7.24 19.08
N SER A 169 6.22 7.95 19.48
CA SER A 169 5.08 7.36 20.20
C SER A 169 4.36 6.26 19.41
N PHE A 170 4.50 6.19 18.08
CA PHE A 170 3.86 5.23 17.20
C PHE A 170 4.76 4.07 16.78
N VAL A 171 6.10 4.23 16.88
CA VAL A 171 7.09 3.28 16.34
C VAL A 171 6.92 1.88 16.92
N PHE A 172 6.75 1.77 18.25
CA PHE A 172 6.54 0.48 18.90
C PHE A 172 5.33 -0.26 18.30
N GLY A 173 4.22 0.44 18.11
CA GLY A 173 3.00 -0.13 17.50
C GLY A 173 3.22 -0.54 16.04
N TRP A 174 3.94 0.27 15.26
CA TRP A 174 4.26 -0.07 13.88
C TRP A 174 5.07 -1.36 13.77
N PHE A 175 6.12 -1.50 14.57
CA PHE A 175 6.92 -2.73 14.59
C PHE A 175 6.14 -3.94 15.11
N SER A 176 5.36 -3.78 16.19
CA SER A 176 4.62 -4.89 16.80
C SER A 176 3.55 -5.49 15.88
N HIS A 177 2.96 -4.68 14.99
CA HIS A 177 1.76 -5.09 14.25
C HIS A 177 1.96 -5.20 12.74
N ARG A 178 3.07 -4.65 12.18
CA ARG A 178 3.22 -4.50 10.73
C ARG A 178 4.49 -5.09 10.17
N VAL A 179 5.61 -5.04 10.90
CA VAL A 179 6.87 -5.61 10.44
C VAL A 179 6.91 -7.09 10.83
N GLY A 180 6.71 -7.98 9.82
CA GLY A 180 6.81 -9.43 9.99
C GLY A 180 8.26 -9.92 9.92
N LEU A 181 8.61 -10.90 10.75
CA LEU A 181 9.91 -11.61 10.71
C LEU A 181 9.75 -12.99 10.07
#